data_6ca59dca213d879007443468bc8c4e90
#
_entry.id   6ca59dca213d879007443468bc8c4e90
#
_cell.length_a   1.000
_cell.length_b   1.000
_cell.length_c   1.000
_cell.angle_alpha   90.00
_cell.angle_beta   90.00
_cell.angle_gamma   90.00
#
_symmetry.space_group_name_H-M   'P 1'
#
loop_
_entity.id
_entity.type
_entity.pdbx_description
1 polymer ?
#
loop_
_entity_poly.entity_id
_entity_poly.type
_entity_poly.pdbx_seq_one_letter_code
_entity_poly.pdbx_strand_id
1 'polypeptide(L)'
;MGGTIDVESVLGKGSTFTITIDHKLGNEEKDKVKQEGLVVSKHSLEGKHVLLAEDNELNAEFSKIILEDCGLHVDLARDGLECVGKVIQKPVGSYDFILMDIQMPNMNGYLATQKIRAIPEKNTIPIIAMSANAFDEDKKQALKAGMNGYISKPIDMDKLQSQIIEILKEKAGQ
;
A
#
# COMPACT_ATOMS: atom_id res chain seq x y z
N MET A 1 1.85 -5.63 -26.72
CA MET A 1 3.30 -5.53 -26.69
C MET A 1 3.81 -6.68 -27.54
N GLY A 2 4.62 -6.42 -28.58
CA GLY A 2 5.29 -7.45 -29.35
C GLY A 2 6.56 -7.88 -28.64
N GLY A 3 6.94 -9.15 -28.80
CA GLY A 3 8.17 -9.67 -28.23
C GLY A 3 8.31 -11.15 -28.50
N THR A 4 9.50 -11.71 -28.27
CA THR A 4 9.79 -13.15 -28.42
C THR A 4 10.29 -13.71 -27.10
N ILE A 5 10.08 -15.02 -26.90
CA ILE A 5 10.67 -15.79 -25.83
C ILE A 5 11.32 -17.02 -26.44
N ASP A 6 12.61 -17.18 -26.22
CA ASP A 6 13.42 -18.29 -26.69
C ASP A 6 13.91 -19.11 -25.50
N VAL A 7 13.99 -20.43 -25.66
CA VAL A 7 14.44 -21.35 -24.63
C VAL A 7 15.50 -22.27 -25.16
N GLU A 8 16.66 -22.28 -24.51
CA GLU A 8 17.73 -23.27 -24.70
C GLU A 8 17.86 -24.11 -23.43
N SER A 9 17.78 -25.45 -23.58
CA SER A 9 17.87 -26.35 -22.43
C SER A 9 18.70 -27.58 -22.78
N VAL A 10 19.61 -27.93 -21.87
CA VAL A 10 20.45 -29.15 -21.97
C VAL A 10 20.28 -29.95 -20.69
N LEU A 11 19.89 -31.21 -20.83
CA LEU A 11 19.68 -32.12 -19.70
C LEU A 11 20.94 -32.20 -18.83
N GLY A 12 20.81 -31.92 -17.53
CA GLY A 12 21.90 -31.88 -16.57
C GLY A 12 22.77 -30.62 -16.58
N LYS A 13 22.52 -29.65 -17.48
CA LYS A 13 23.24 -28.36 -17.54
C LYS A 13 22.38 -27.14 -17.23
N GLY A 14 21.05 -27.31 -17.25
CA GLY A 14 20.11 -26.23 -16.96
C GLY A 14 19.38 -25.70 -18.20
N SER A 15 18.61 -24.62 -18.01
CA SER A 15 17.84 -23.97 -19.06
C SER A 15 18.08 -22.46 -19.03
N THR A 16 18.20 -21.87 -20.23
CA THR A 16 18.30 -20.41 -20.44
C THR A 16 17.03 -19.93 -21.11
N PHE A 17 16.36 -18.93 -20.56
CA PHE A 17 15.22 -18.26 -21.15
C PHE A 17 15.64 -16.86 -21.59
N THR A 18 15.48 -16.56 -22.85
CA THR A 18 15.75 -15.23 -23.44
C THR A 18 14.43 -14.56 -23.78
N ILE A 19 14.16 -13.41 -23.20
CA ILE A 19 12.96 -12.62 -23.46
C ILE A 19 13.37 -11.32 -24.14
N THR A 20 12.86 -11.10 -25.35
CA THR A 20 13.05 -9.84 -26.10
C THR A 20 11.73 -9.09 -26.14
N ILE A 21 11.71 -7.85 -25.67
CA ILE A 21 10.50 -7.00 -25.61
C ILE A 21 10.78 -5.71 -26.40
N ASP A 22 9.92 -5.42 -27.37
CA ASP A 22 9.94 -4.14 -28.07
C ASP A 22 9.32 -3.06 -27.19
N HIS A 23 10.14 -2.13 -26.74
CA HIS A 23 9.69 -0.99 -25.93
C HIS A 23 9.79 0.30 -26.75
N LYS A 24 8.68 1.05 -26.84
CA LYS A 24 8.74 2.43 -27.34
C LYS A 24 9.44 3.29 -26.29
N LEU A 25 10.50 3.97 -26.69
CA LEU A 25 11.13 4.97 -25.84
C LEU A 25 10.10 6.07 -25.51
N GLY A 26 9.90 6.34 -24.22
CA GLY A 26 9.07 7.43 -23.74
C GLY A 26 9.66 8.77 -24.20
N ASN A 27 8.81 9.76 -24.43
CA ASN A 27 9.26 11.12 -24.73
C ASN A 27 9.56 11.82 -23.39
N GLU A 28 10.83 12.08 -23.12
CA GLU A 28 11.30 12.74 -21.87
C GLU A 28 10.58 14.05 -21.55
N GLU A 29 10.10 14.78 -22.58
CA GLU A 29 9.36 16.02 -22.40
C GLU A 29 7.91 15.82 -21.88
N LYS A 30 7.27 14.68 -22.18
CA LYS A 30 5.91 14.37 -21.66
C LYS A 30 5.90 13.85 -20.23
N ASP A 31 6.99 13.24 -19.80
CA ASP A 31 7.13 12.74 -18.44
C ASP A 31 7.46 13.88 -17.46
N LYS A 32 8.18 14.92 -17.92
CA LYS A 32 8.44 16.14 -17.11
C LYS A 32 7.19 16.99 -16.85
N VAL A 33 6.24 17.05 -17.78
CA VAL A 33 4.99 17.83 -17.61
C VAL A 33 4.02 17.20 -16.62
N LYS A 34 4.13 15.89 -16.33
CA LYS A 34 3.36 15.24 -15.28
C LYS A 34 3.91 15.46 -13.87
N GLN A 35 5.16 15.87 -13.73
CA GLN A 35 5.79 16.17 -12.44
C GLN A 35 5.53 17.58 -11.91
N GLU A 36 5.10 18.53 -12.74
CA GLU A 36 4.87 19.92 -12.30
C GLU A 36 3.51 20.18 -11.63
N GLY A 37 2.63 19.17 -11.55
CA GLY A 37 1.27 19.34 -11.00
C GLY A 37 1.10 19.10 -9.50
N LEU A 38 2.00 18.41 -8.84
CA LEU A 38 1.93 18.12 -7.41
C LEU A 38 3.35 17.99 -6.83
N VAL A 39 3.98 19.10 -6.55
CA VAL A 39 5.08 19.13 -5.57
C VAL A 39 4.44 18.93 -4.19
N VAL A 40 4.01 17.71 -3.91
CA VAL A 40 3.75 17.29 -2.54
C VAL A 40 5.12 17.28 -1.88
N SER A 41 5.36 18.18 -0.93
CA SER A 41 6.65 18.26 -0.25
C SER A 41 6.96 16.87 0.32
N LYS A 42 8.16 16.36 0.09
CA LYS A 42 8.64 15.05 0.61
C LYS A 42 8.45 14.87 2.12
N HIS A 43 8.15 15.94 2.83
CA HIS A 43 8.00 16.02 4.30
C HIS A 43 6.53 16.02 4.79
N SER A 44 5.53 15.82 3.91
CA SER A 44 4.11 15.91 4.32
C SER A 44 3.66 14.80 5.27
N LEU A 45 4.41 13.71 5.37
CA LEU A 45 4.12 12.56 6.25
C LEU A 45 5.16 12.39 7.37
N GLU A 46 6.15 13.26 7.48
CA GLU A 46 7.20 13.19 8.49
C GLU A 46 6.61 13.20 9.91
N GLY A 47 7.10 12.30 10.76
CA GLY A 47 6.66 12.14 12.15
C GLY A 47 5.28 11.47 12.33
N LYS A 48 4.59 11.09 11.24
CA LYS A 48 3.32 10.36 11.35
C LYS A 48 3.53 8.89 11.72
N HIS A 49 2.59 8.36 12.49
CA HIS A 49 2.58 6.97 12.92
C HIS A 49 1.66 6.12 12.05
N VAL A 50 2.20 5.09 11.44
CA VAL A 50 1.47 4.14 10.60
C VAL A 50 1.49 2.74 11.22
N LEU A 51 0.34 2.07 11.20
CA LEU A 51 0.26 0.63 11.45
C LEU A 51 0.22 -0.10 10.10
N LEU A 52 1.25 -0.87 9.82
CA LEU A 52 1.38 -1.68 8.61
C LEU A 52 0.99 -3.13 8.91
N ALA A 53 -0.10 -3.60 8.31
CA ALA A 53 -0.55 -4.98 8.37
C ALA A 53 -0.14 -5.72 7.09
N GLU A 54 0.78 -6.67 7.22
CA GLU A 54 1.38 -7.44 6.12
C GLU A 54 1.86 -8.78 6.68
N ASP A 55 1.45 -9.89 6.08
CA ASP A 55 1.78 -11.24 6.57
C ASP A 55 3.12 -11.78 6.04
N ASN A 56 3.58 -11.27 4.91
CA ASN A 56 4.87 -11.64 4.35
C ASN A 56 5.99 -10.82 4.98
N GLU A 57 6.91 -11.47 5.72
CA GLU A 57 8.00 -10.79 6.44
C GLU A 57 8.89 -9.94 5.51
N LEU A 58 9.21 -10.42 4.30
CA LEU A 58 10.03 -9.66 3.36
C LEU A 58 9.31 -8.42 2.83
N ASN A 59 8.01 -8.54 2.52
CA ASN A 59 7.21 -7.39 2.09
C ASN A 59 7.05 -6.37 3.22
N ALA A 60 6.83 -6.84 4.45
CA ALA A 60 6.72 -6.00 5.65
C ALA A 60 8.00 -5.20 5.90
N GLU A 61 9.16 -5.89 5.87
CA GLU A 61 10.47 -5.26 6.06
C GLU A 61 10.76 -4.23 4.96
N PHE A 62 10.55 -4.60 3.69
CA PHE A 62 10.77 -3.72 2.55
C PHE A 62 9.86 -2.47 2.63
N SER A 63 8.58 -2.68 2.91
CA SER A 63 7.61 -1.59 3.05
C SER A 63 7.96 -0.68 4.24
N LYS A 64 8.38 -1.26 5.36
CA LYS A 64 8.82 -0.52 6.54
C LYS A 64 10.00 0.39 6.22
N ILE A 65 11.04 -0.13 5.57
CA ILE A 65 12.22 0.67 5.18
C ILE A 65 11.80 1.88 4.32
N ILE A 66 10.96 1.66 3.30
CA ILE A 66 10.50 2.74 2.42
C ILE A 66 9.71 3.80 3.20
N LEU A 67 8.85 3.39 4.12
CA LEU A 67 8.05 4.30 4.93
C LEU A 67 8.90 5.08 5.94
N GLU A 68 9.85 4.42 6.60
CA GLU A 68 10.78 5.04 7.54
C GLU A 68 11.74 6.02 6.86
N ASP A 69 12.20 5.72 5.64
CA ASP A 69 13.02 6.64 4.81
C ASP A 69 12.25 7.94 4.45
N CYS A 70 10.92 7.90 4.48
CA CYS A 70 10.06 9.06 4.31
C CYS A 70 9.69 9.75 5.63
N GLY A 71 10.31 9.36 6.74
CA GLY A 71 10.14 9.97 8.05
C GLY A 71 8.92 9.50 8.84
N LEU A 72 8.27 8.38 8.44
CA LEU A 72 7.17 7.80 9.22
C LEU A 72 7.70 6.90 10.35
N HIS A 73 6.90 6.76 11.40
CA HIS A 73 7.08 5.74 12.43
C HIS A 73 6.19 4.54 12.12
N VAL A 74 6.76 3.34 11.99
CA VAL A 74 6.06 2.15 11.52
C VAL A 74 5.94 1.10 12.61
N ASP A 75 4.71 0.77 13.01
CA ASP A 75 4.39 -0.43 13.77
C ASP A 75 3.91 -1.52 12.79
N LEU A 76 4.38 -2.77 12.97
CA LEU A 76 3.99 -3.90 12.13
C LEU A 76 2.90 -4.74 12.80
N ALA A 77 2.01 -5.31 11.99
CA ALA A 77 1.09 -6.38 12.37
C ALA A 77 1.19 -7.49 11.31
N ARG A 78 1.26 -8.75 11.75
CA ARG A 78 1.47 -9.91 10.87
C ARG A 78 0.20 -10.46 10.23
N ASP A 79 -0.95 -9.99 10.70
CA ASP A 79 -2.27 -10.33 10.17
C ASP A 79 -3.33 -9.33 10.65
N GLY A 80 -4.55 -9.50 10.16
CA GLY A 80 -5.67 -8.64 10.54
C GLY A 80 -6.04 -8.76 12.02
N LEU A 81 -5.81 -9.91 12.65
CA LEU A 81 -6.12 -10.13 14.06
C LEU A 81 -5.18 -9.31 14.96
N GLU A 82 -3.87 -9.38 14.68
CA GLU A 82 -2.86 -8.58 15.36
C GLU A 82 -3.10 -7.08 15.14
N CYS A 83 -3.44 -6.69 13.90
CA CYS A 83 -3.77 -5.31 13.58
C CYS A 83 -4.91 -4.77 14.42
N VAL A 84 -6.05 -5.48 14.49
CA VAL A 84 -7.20 -5.11 15.33
C VAL A 84 -6.79 -5.05 16.80
N GLY A 85 -6.02 -6.03 17.28
CA GLY A 85 -5.50 -6.08 18.64
C GLY A 85 -4.69 -4.83 19.01
N LYS A 86 -3.75 -4.42 18.15
CA LYS A 86 -2.94 -3.20 18.35
C LYS A 86 -3.78 -1.93 18.33
N VAL A 87 -4.77 -1.86 17.43
CA VAL A 87 -5.70 -0.73 17.39
C VAL A 87 -6.51 -0.64 18.69
N ILE A 88 -6.95 -1.76 19.27
CA ILE A 88 -7.71 -1.78 20.53
C ILE A 88 -6.82 -1.34 21.71
N GLN A 89 -5.61 -1.86 21.79
CA GLN A 89 -4.70 -1.66 22.94
C GLN A 89 -4.12 -0.25 23.01
N LYS A 90 -3.88 0.39 21.87
CA LYS A 90 -3.27 1.73 21.83
C LYS A 90 -4.33 2.81 22.07
N PRO A 91 -3.98 3.96 22.67
CA PRO A 91 -4.88 5.12 22.78
C PRO A 91 -5.40 5.60 21.44
N VAL A 92 -6.53 6.33 21.45
CA VAL A 92 -7.04 7.02 20.24
C VAL A 92 -5.98 8.03 19.75
N GLY A 93 -5.75 8.07 18.43
CA GLY A 93 -4.77 8.96 17.83
C GLY A 93 -3.33 8.46 17.86
N SER A 94 -3.07 7.23 18.36
CA SER A 94 -1.73 6.62 18.31
C SER A 94 -1.28 6.29 16.90
N TYR A 95 -2.20 6.09 15.97
CA TYR A 95 -1.93 5.89 14.57
C TYR A 95 -2.65 6.95 13.73
N ASP A 96 -1.93 7.59 12.83
CA ASP A 96 -2.48 8.54 11.85
C ASP A 96 -3.26 7.82 10.76
N PHE A 97 -2.79 6.64 10.34
CA PHE A 97 -3.44 5.78 9.36
C PHE A 97 -2.95 4.33 9.46
N ILE A 98 -3.68 3.44 8.77
CA ILE A 98 -3.35 2.02 8.66
C ILE A 98 -3.12 1.69 7.19
N LEU A 99 -2.02 1.01 6.89
CA LEU A 99 -1.80 0.31 5.63
C LEU A 99 -2.17 -1.16 5.83
N MET A 100 -3.15 -1.65 5.08
CA MET A 100 -3.77 -2.94 5.31
C MET A 100 -3.66 -3.83 4.08
N ASP A 101 -2.87 -4.90 4.16
CA ASP A 101 -2.98 -5.95 3.15
C ASP A 101 -4.37 -6.57 3.17
N ILE A 102 -4.89 -6.85 1.98
CA ILE A 102 -6.19 -7.49 1.83
C ILE A 102 -6.09 -8.99 2.14
N GLN A 103 -5.03 -9.65 1.65
CA GLN A 103 -4.88 -11.10 1.74
C GLN A 103 -3.91 -11.49 2.85
N MET A 104 -4.46 -11.76 4.04
CA MET A 104 -3.69 -12.23 5.20
C MET A 104 -4.34 -13.47 5.81
N PRO A 105 -3.54 -14.34 6.47
CA PRO A 105 -4.06 -15.48 7.23
C PRO A 105 -4.85 -15.03 8.46
N ASN A 106 -5.54 -15.95 9.11
CA ASN A 106 -6.35 -15.78 10.33
C ASN A 106 -7.47 -14.75 10.19
N MET A 107 -7.16 -13.54 9.74
CA MET A 107 -8.14 -12.47 9.48
C MET A 107 -7.65 -11.62 8.30
N ASN A 108 -8.42 -11.60 7.21
CA ASN A 108 -8.13 -10.78 6.04
C ASN A 108 -8.38 -9.28 6.32
N GLY A 109 -7.85 -8.41 5.43
CA GLY A 109 -7.93 -6.96 5.62
C GLY A 109 -9.36 -6.40 5.60
N TYR A 110 -10.27 -7.01 4.87
CA TYR A 110 -11.67 -6.57 4.85
C TYR A 110 -12.35 -6.78 6.21
N LEU A 111 -12.19 -7.97 6.78
CA LEU A 111 -12.77 -8.30 8.08
C LEU A 111 -12.11 -7.49 9.21
N ALA A 112 -10.79 -7.30 9.14
CA ALA A 112 -10.07 -6.45 10.09
C ALA A 112 -10.60 -5.01 10.05
N THR A 113 -10.80 -4.46 8.85
CA THR A 113 -11.37 -3.13 8.66
C THR A 113 -12.77 -3.02 9.28
N GLN A 114 -13.66 -3.97 8.99
CA GLN A 114 -15.01 -3.98 9.57
C GLN A 114 -14.99 -4.01 11.11
N LYS A 115 -14.07 -4.80 11.70
CA LYS A 115 -13.90 -4.83 13.16
C LYS A 115 -13.39 -3.49 13.70
N ILE A 116 -12.43 -2.85 13.05
CA ILE A 116 -11.94 -1.52 13.46
C ILE A 116 -13.05 -0.48 13.34
N ARG A 117 -13.86 -0.51 12.27
CA ARG A 117 -15.01 0.41 12.08
C ARG A 117 -16.11 0.22 13.11
N ALA A 118 -16.21 -0.96 13.71
CA ALA A 118 -17.14 -1.24 14.80
C ALA A 118 -16.69 -0.66 16.16
N ILE A 119 -15.46 -0.14 16.28
CA ILE A 119 -14.96 0.50 17.51
C ILE A 119 -15.30 2.01 17.44
N PRO A 120 -16.27 2.52 18.24
CA PRO A 120 -16.80 3.88 18.07
C PRO A 120 -15.75 4.99 18.11
N GLU A 121 -14.76 4.85 18.99
CA GLU A 121 -13.73 5.87 19.22
C GLU A 121 -12.60 5.82 18.17
N LYS A 122 -12.51 4.74 17.38
CA LYS A 122 -11.44 4.47 16.42
C LYS A 122 -11.94 4.26 15.00
N ASN A 123 -13.24 4.35 14.79
CA ASN A 123 -13.89 4.11 13.50
C ASN A 123 -13.50 5.11 12.41
N THR A 124 -12.89 6.23 12.79
CA THR A 124 -12.47 7.29 11.86
C THR A 124 -11.01 7.18 11.40
N ILE A 125 -10.21 6.23 11.93
CA ILE A 125 -8.82 6.08 11.49
C ILE A 125 -8.76 5.78 10.00
N PRO A 126 -7.95 6.49 9.18
CA PRO A 126 -7.79 6.17 7.77
C PRO A 126 -7.23 4.77 7.59
N ILE A 127 -7.85 3.98 6.72
CA ILE A 127 -7.38 2.64 6.35
C ILE A 127 -7.23 2.60 4.85
N ILE A 128 -6.02 2.30 4.39
CA ILE A 128 -5.68 2.21 2.97
C ILE A 128 -5.35 0.76 2.66
N ALA A 129 -6.10 0.19 1.72
CA ALA A 129 -5.85 -1.15 1.23
C ALA A 129 -4.54 -1.25 0.46
N MET A 130 -3.82 -2.33 0.65
CA MET A 130 -2.67 -2.73 -0.17
C MET A 130 -2.99 -4.06 -0.87
N SER A 131 -2.73 -4.18 -2.17
CA SER A 131 -2.93 -5.43 -2.90
C SER A 131 -1.99 -5.55 -4.10
N ALA A 132 -1.64 -6.78 -4.46
CA ALA A 132 -0.89 -7.06 -5.69
C ALA A 132 -1.73 -6.80 -6.96
N ASN A 133 -3.05 -6.85 -6.87
CA ASN A 133 -3.99 -6.69 -7.99
C ASN A 133 -4.79 -5.40 -7.84
N ALA A 134 -4.75 -4.54 -8.86
CA ALA A 134 -5.48 -3.27 -8.88
C ALA A 134 -6.80 -3.35 -9.66
N PHE A 135 -7.54 -4.47 -9.55
CA PHE A 135 -8.83 -4.58 -10.22
C PHE A 135 -9.90 -3.68 -9.59
N ASP A 136 -10.79 -3.15 -10.42
CA ASP A 136 -11.87 -2.25 -9.95
C ASP A 136 -12.81 -2.94 -8.96
N GLU A 137 -12.90 -4.27 -9.01
CA GLU A 137 -13.71 -5.09 -8.10
C GLU A 137 -13.13 -5.09 -6.68
N ASP A 138 -11.80 -5.22 -6.54
CA ASP A 138 -11.10 -5.18 -5.25
C ASP A 138 -11.22 -3.80 -4.59
N LYS A 139 -11.12 -2.73 -5.38
CA LYS A 139 -11.33 -1.36 -4.89
C LYS A 139 -12.75 -1.17 -4.36
N LYS A 140 -13.77 -1.67 -5.08
CA LYS A 140 -15.16 -1.60 -4.64
C LYS A 140 -15.40 -2.38 -3.34
N GLN A 141 -14.77 -3.53 -3.18
CA GLN A 141 -14.86 -4.33 -1.96
C GLN A 141 -14.16 -3.63 -0.78
N ALA A 142 -12.98 -3.04 -1.00
CA ALA A 142 -12.28 -2.26 0.01
C ALA A 142 -13.14 -1.10 0.55
N LEU A 143 -13.74 -0.32 -0.35
CA LEU A 143 -14.64 0.76 0.03
C LEU A 143 -15.89 0.26 0.78
N LYS A 144 -16.49 -0.86 0.35
CA LYS A 144 -17.63 -1.48 1.06
C LYS A 144 -17.26 -1.97 2.46
N ALA A 145 -16.03 -2.42 2.66
CA ALA A 145 -15.53 -2.80 3.98
C ALA A 145 -15.28 -1.60 4.90
N GLY A 146 -15.27 -0.38 4.36
CA GLY A 146 -15.02 0.86 5.10
C GLY A 146 -13.58 1.36 5.00
N MET A 147 -12.79 0.90 4.03
CA MET A 147 -11.47 1.46 3.74
C MET A 147 -11.60 2.82 3.02
N ASN A 148 -10.62 3.69 3.20
CA ASN A 148 -10.64 5.06 2.67
C ASN A 148 -9.86 5.20 1.36
N GLY A 149 -8.97 4.28 1.06
CA GLY A 149 -8.11 4.33 -0.12
C GLY A 149 -7.61 2.96 -0.52
N TYR A 150 -6.87 2.94 -1.63
CA TYR A 150 -6.33 1.72 -2.21
C TYR A 150 -5.01 2.00 -2.93
N ILE A 151 -3.97 1.22 -2.65
CA ILE A 151 -2.70 1.25 -3.36
C ILE A 151 -2.31 -0.13 -3.85
N SER A 152 -1.60 -0.18 -4.99
CA SER A 152 -1.00 -1.41 -5.48
C SER A 152 0.34 -1.66 -4.80
N LYS A 153 0.68 -2.93 -4.57
CA LYS A 153 2.03 -3.36 -4.21
C LYS A 153 2.91 -3.44 -5.48
N PRO A 154 4.20 -3.08 -5.43
CA PRO A 154 4.91 -2.49 -4.29
C PRO A 154 4.44 -1.06 -4.00
N ILE A 155 4.66 -0.59 -2.76
CA ILE A 155 4.23 0.74 -2.33
C ILE A 155 4.92 1.82 -3.16
N ASP A 156 4.11 2.62 -3.86
CA ASP A 156 4.52 3.82 -4.55
C ASP A 156 4.29 5.02 -3.61
N MET A 157 5.37 5.62 -3.12
CA MET A 157 5.29 6.67 -2.11
C MET A 157 4.59 7.93 -2.60
N ASP A 158 4.74 8.30 -3.86
CA ASP A 158 4.08 9.49 -4.42
C ASP A 158 2.55 9.30 -4.45
N LYS A 159 2.10 8.11 -4.81
CA LYS A 159 0.68 7.76 -4.79
C LYS A 159 0.14 7.66 -3.36
N LEU A 160 0.90 7.04 -2.45
CA LEU A 160 0.51 6.93 -1.05
C LEU A 160 0.37 8.31 -0.41
N GLN A 161 1.35 9.19 -0.57
CA GLN A 161 1.31 10.55 -0.06
C GLN A 161 0.11 11.32 -0.59
N SER A 162 -0.13 11.25 -1.90
CA SER A 162 -1.27 11.93 -2.53
C SER A 162 -2.60 11.47 -1.94
N GLN A 163 -2.80 10.16 -1.77
CA GLN A 163 -4.02 9.60 -1.19
C GLN A 163 -4.19 9.98 0.28
N ILE A 164 -3.13 9.89 1.09
CA ILE A 164 -3.22 10.25 2.51
C ILE A 164 -3.59 11.72 2.67
N ILE A 165 -2.97 12.61 1.89
CA ILE A 165 -3.28 14.05 1.94
C ILE A 165 -4.73 14.31 1.56
N GLU A 166 -5.25 13.65 0.54
CA GLU A 166 -6.65 13.77 0.12
C GLU A 166 -7.60 13.34 1.25
N ILE A 167 -7.37 12.15 1.83
CA ILE A 167 -8.16 11.62 2.95
C ILE A 167 -8.11 12.53 4.18
N LEU A 168 -6.93 13.09 4.50
CA LEU A 168 -6.79 13.98 5.66
C LEU A 168 -7.44 15.33 5.43
N LYS A 169 -7.46 15.86 4.19
CA LYS A 169 -8.16 17.10 3.84
C LYS A 169 -9.68 16.95 3.94
N GLU A 170 -10.23 15.83 3.46
CA GLU A 170 -11.65 15.53 3.58
C GLU A 170 -12.12 15.49 5.04
N LYS A 171 -11.26 14.97 5.94
CA LYS A 171 -11.55 14.97 7.38
C LYS A 171 -11.46 16.34 8.05
N ALA A 172 -10.57 17.21 7.59
CA ALA A 172 -10.41 18.56 8.16
C ALA A 172 -11.50 19.52 7.70
N GLY A 173 -12.26 19.18 6.64
CA GLY A 173 -13.37 19.97 6.10
C GLY A 173 -14.75 19.57 6.61
N GLN A 174 -14.83 18.56 7.50
CA GLN A 174 -16.06 18.15 8.22
C GLN A 174 -16.01 18.59 9.67
#